data_f10905229c947685e9e901ccc852f94d
#
_entry.id   f10905229c947685e9e901ccc852f94d
#
_cell.length_a   1.000
_cell.length_b   1.000
_cell.length_c   1.000
_cell.angle_alpha   90.00
_cell.angle_beta   90.00
_cell.angle_gamma   90.00
#
_symmetry.space_group_name_H-M   'P 1'
#
loop_
_entity.id
_entity.type
_entity.pdbx_description
1 polymer ?
#
loop_
_entity_poly.entity_id
_entity_poly.type
_entity_poly.pdbx_seq_one_letter_code
_entity_poly.pdbx_strand_id
1 'polypeptide(L)'
;MSDVRITAKLDGTADVVRLLRSHPEKIGRTVESLVKQEARGLSVELARNTRPFGFSDKARKIGEEAVAKDIAGVFALPSDAYEELRKSDPQAADRYWANIQNRRFKRAENNLRQSSSGWNDLAVGRLDPNLHQWGQLGAEKPKQIVTSPKARETYIAKIQKRVGFAKGSWINAGKSIGGRIRGAVQWATRHKQAPGNAVIKTGDKASVTLVNKLDYIDDVTTYKTVSLALEVAAGRLRKALATSLRKINDRTNRALGRRAS
;
A
#
# COMPACT_ATOMS: atom_id res chain seq x y z
N MET A 1 -9.80 12.42 14.78
CA MET A 1 -9.12 11.51 13.81
C MET A 1 -7.65 11.52 14.17
N SER A 2 -7.11 10.40 14.63
CA SER A 2 -5.68 10.28 14.92
C SER A 2 -4.93 10.17 13.58
N ASP A 3 -3.97 11.08 13.39
CA ASP A 3 -3.10 11.14 12.21
C ASP A 3 -2.15 9.92 12.25
N VAL A 4 -2.55 8.78 11.70
CA VAL A 4 -1.72 7.58 11.65
C VAL A 4 -0.61 7.79 10.63
N ARG A 5 0.64 7.77 11.11
CA ARG A 5 1.83 7.95 10.26
C ARG A 5 2.80 6.79 10.49
N ILE A 6 3.08 6.01 9.46
CA ILE A 6 4.20 5.06 9.53
C ILE A 6 5.47 5.76 9.07
N THR A 7 6.49 5.72 9.93
CA THR A 7 7.79 6.36 9.72
C THR A 7 8.89 5.32 9.70
N ALA A 8 9.73 5.32 8.67
CA ALA A 8 10.92 4.50 8.57
C ALA A 8 12.16 5.40 8.50
N LYS A 9 13.08 5.26 9.46
CA LYS A 9 14.28 6.08 9.57
C LYS A 9 15.52 5.24 9.30
N LEU A 10 16.40 5.73 8.44
CA LEU A 10 17.70 5.14 8.13
C LEU A 10 18.80 6.11 8.59
N ASP A 11 19.61 5.69 9.57
CA ASP A 11 20.71 6.44 10.12
C ASP A 11 22.06 5.88 9.64
N GLY A 12 23.00 6.78 9.33
CA GLY A 12 24.42 6.42 9.20
C GLY A 12 25.09 6.35 10.58
N THR A 13 26.01 5.42 10.77
CA THR A 13 26.80 5.37 12.01
C THR A 13 27.78 6.56 12.07
N ALA A 14 27.77 7.30 13.18
CA ALA A 14 28.50 8.57 13.33
C ALA A 14 30.00 8.45 13.05
N ASP A 15 30.63 7.34 13.48
CA ASP A 15 32.10 7.12 13.30
C ASP A 15 32.44 6.88 11.82
N VAL A 16 31.63 6.11 11.10
CA VAL A 16 31.80 5.88 9.67
C VAL A 16 31.58 7.18 8.90
N VAL A 17 30.61 7.98 9.32
CA VAL A 17 30.33 9.31 8.75
C VAL A 17 31.54 10.22 8.89
N ARG A 18 32.18 10.26 10.08
CA ARG A 18 33.33 11.10 10.33
C ARG A 18 34.55 10.67 9.49
N LEU A 19 34.82 9.35 9.41
CA LEU A 19 35.91 8.80 8.59
C LEU A 19 35.71 9.07 7.09
N LEU A 20 34.48 8.94 6.59
CA LEU A 20 34.21 9.20 5.20
C LEU A 20 34.23 10.70 4.83
N ARG A 21 33.96 11.59 5.78
CA ARG A 21 34.08 13.05 5.59
C ARG A 21 35.53 13.53 5.52
N SER A 22 36.44 12.88 6.23
CA SER A 22 37.85 13.23 6.16
C SER A 22 38.49 12.94 4.80
N HIS A 23 37.80 12.17 3.92
CA HIS A 23 38.34 11.81 2.60
C HIS A 23 37.28 11.88 1.47
N PRO A 24 36.51 12.96 1.34
CA PRO A 24 35.40 13.04 0.37
C PRO A 24 35.88 12.91 -1.08
N GLU A 25 37.00 13.50 -1.42
CA GLU A 25 37.58 13.48 -2.77
C GLU A 25 38.01 12.09 -3.22
N LYS A 26 38.47 11.24 -2.28
CA LYS A 26 38.90 9.87 -2.59
C LYS A 26 37.75 8.90 -2.83
N ILE A 27 36.53 9.21 -2.34
CA ILE A 27 35.39 8.30 -2.40
C ILE A 27 34.50 8.63 -3.58
N GLY A 28 34.46 9.88 -4.04
CA GLY A 28 33.58 10.35 -5.09
C GLY A 28 32.08 10.31 -4.72
N ARG A 29 31.77 10.02 -3.44
CA ARG A 29 30.41 10.02 -2.91
C ARG A 29 30.43 10.44 -1.44
N THR A 30 29.57 11.37 -1.07
CA THR A 30 29.38 11.75 0.32
C THR A 30 28.52 10.71 1.05
N VAL A 31 28.66 10.59 2.38
CA VAL A 31 27.79 9.75 3.21
C VAL A 31 26.32 10.07 2.98
N GLU A 32 26.03 11.35 2.84
CA GLU A 32 24.67 11.83 2.55
C GLU A 32 24.13 11.23 1.25
N SER A 33 24.95 11.17 0.19
CA SER A 33 24.52 10.57 -1.09
C SER A 33 24.25 9.08 -0.99
N LEU A 34 25.02 8.35 -0.14
CA LEU A 34 24.80 6.93 0.13
C LEU A 34 23.51 6.72 0.92
N VAL A 35 23.30 7.50 2.00
CA VAL A 35 22.06 7.42 2.79
C VAL A 35 20.84 7.73 1.93
N LYS A 36 20.90 8.78 1.09
CA LYS A 36 19.84 9.10 0.12
C LYS A 36 19.59 7.98 -0.88
N GLN A 37 20.66 7.35 -1.38
CA GLN A 37 20.53 6.21 -2.31
C GLN A 37 19.84 5.02 -1.64
N GLU A 38 20.26 4.65 -0.42
CA GLU A 38 19.67 3.51 0.30
C GLU A 38 18.25 3.82 0.79
N ALA A 39 17.94 5.06 1.15
CA ALA A 39 16.58 5.47 1.49
C ALA A 39 15.61 5.35 0.28
N ARG A 40 16.09 5.64 -0.95
CA ARG A 40 15.31 5.33 -2.16
C ARG A 40 15.08 3.83 -2.34
N GLY A 41 16.09 3.01 -2.07
CA GLY A 41 15.95 1.55 -2.04
C GLY A 41 14.95 1.08 -0.98
N LEU A 42 15.01 1.67 0.21
CA LEU A 42 14.07 1.40 1.31
C LEU A 42 12.63 1.71 0.89
N SER A 43 12.37 2.81 0.20
CA SER A 43 11.02 3.16 -0.26
C SER A 43 10.43 2.09 -1.21
N VAL A 44 11.27 1.45 -2.02
CA VAL A 44 10.87 0.36 -2.91
C VAL A 44 10.59 -0.92 -2.12
N GLU A 45 11.40 -1.24 -1.12
CA GLU A 45 11.16 -2.40 -0.25
C GLU A 45 9.89 -2.23 0.59
N LEU A 46 9.64 -1.04 1.14
CA LEU A 46 8.40 -0.73 1.84
C LEU A 46 7.19 -0.91 0.91
N ALA A 47 7.28 -0.39 -0.31
CA ALA A 47 6.23 -0.57 -1.31
C ALA A 47 6.05 -2.06 -1.68
N ARG A 48 7.12 -2.85 -1.79
CA ARG A 48 7.06 -4.29 -2.09
C ARG A 48 6.36 -5.06 -0.96
N ASN A 49 6.64 -4.69 0.29
CA ASN A 49 6.11 -5.33 1.49
C ASN A 49 4.76 -4.75 1.96
N THR A 50 4.19 -3.79 1.25
CA THR A 50 2.81 -3.32 1.43
C THR A 50 1.85 -4.21 0.65
N ARG A 51 0.67 -4.48 1.20
CA ARG A 51 -0.36 -5.30 0.51
C ARG A 51 -0.86 -4.62 -0.78
N PRO A 52 -1.18 -5.37 -1.84
CA PRO A 52 -0.88 -6.79 -2.06
C PRO A 52 0.63 -7.00 -2.22
N PHE A 53 1.19 -8.02 -1.55
CA PHE A 53 2.65 -8.21 -1.44
C PHE A 53 3.32 -8.47 -2.80
N GLY A 54 4.49 -7.85 -3.00
CA GLY A 54 5.27 -7.97 -4.23
C GLY A 54 4.88 -6.96 -5.31
N PHE A 55 5.50 -7.14 -6.49
CA PHE A 55 5.34 -6.25 -7.65
C PHE A 55 4.91 -6.97 -8.93
N SER A 56 4.64 -8.29 -8.85
CA SER A 56 4.17 -9.07 -9.99
C SER A 56 2.74 -8.71 -10.41
N ASP A 57 2.38 -9.02 -11.65
CA ASP A 57 0.99 -8.90 -12.11
C ASP A 57 0.05 -9.81 -11.32
N LYS A 58 0.55 -10.97 -10.83
CA LYS A 58 -0.20 -11.83 -9.91
C LYS A 58 -0.56 -11.09 -8.63
N ALA A 59 0.38 -10.36 -8.02
CA ALA A 59 0.12 -9.57 -6.83
C ALA A 59 -0.94 -8.49 -7.08
N ARG A 60 -0.88 -7.82 -8.23
CA ARG A 60 -1.90 -6.85 -8.65
C ARG A 60 -3.28 -7.49 -8.74
N LYS A 61 -3.40 -8.62 -9.43
CA LYS A 61 -4.66 -9.36 -9.58
C LYS A 61 -5.25 -9.77 -8.23
N ILE A 62 -4.43 -10.29 -7.31
CA ILE A 62 -4.87 -10.61 -5.94
C ILE A 62 -5.47 -9.38 -5.25
N GLY A 63 -4.85 -8.21 -5.40
CA GLY A 63 -5.40 -6.96 -4.84
C GLY A 63 -6.71 -6.55 -5.51
N GLU A 64 -6.82 -6.69 -6.83
CA GLU A 64 -8.05 -6.40 -7.58
C GLU A 64 -9.19 -7.36 -7.22
N GLU A 65 -8.90 -8.65 -7.02
CA GLU A 65 -9.86 -9.66 -6.56
C GLU A 65 -10.31 -9.40 -5.11
N ALA A 66 -9.38 -9.04 -4.22
CA ALA A 66 -9.72 -8.68 -2.84
C ALA A 66 -10.67 -7.47 -2.79
N VAL A 67 -10.42 -6.45 -3.60
CA VAL A 67 -11.32 -5.29 -3.75
C VAL A 67 -12.70 -5.72 -4.28
N ALA A 68 -12.75 -6.56 -5.30
CA ALA A 68 -14.01 -7.04 -5.85
C ALA A 68 -14.82 -7.83 -4.82
N LYS A 69 -14.15 -8.69 -4.04
CA LYS A 69 -14.76 -9.46 -2.96
C LYS A 69 -15.28 -8.58 -1.82
N ASP A 70 -14.52 -7.55 -1.44
CA ASP A 70 -14.92 -6.61 -0.40
C ASP A 70 -16.16 -5.82 -0.83
N ILE A 71 -16.19 -5.32 -2.07
CA ILE A 71 -17.33 -4.61 -2.63
C ILE A 71 -18.55 -5.54 -2.75
N ALA A 72 -18.37 -6.80 -3.16
CA ALA A 72 -19.45 -7.78 -3.24
C ALA A 72 -20.04 -8.13 -1.86
N GLY A 73 -19.22 -8.03 -0.79
CA GLY A 73 -19.67 -8.18 0.59
C GLY A 73 -20.63 -7.07 1.06
N VAL A 74 -20.50 -5.86 0.48
CA VAL A 74 -21.36 -4.71 0.77
C VAL A 74 -22.53 -4.62 -0.22
N PHE A 75 -22.26 -4.83 -1.51
CA PHE A 75 -23.20 -4.68 -2.61
C PHE A 75 -23.57 -6.03 -3.23
N ALA A 76 -24.59 -6.68 -2.71
CA ALA A 76 -25.12 -7.90 -3.27
C ALA A 76 -25.98 -7.63 -4.53
N LEU A 77 -26.09 -8.61 -5.41
CA LEU A 77 -27.05 -8.57 -6.51
C LEU A 77 -28.40 -9.17 -6.06
N PRO A 78 -29.51 -8.85 -6.75
CA PRO A 78 -30.79 -9.48 -6.48
C PRO A 78 -30.77 -11.00 -6.60
N SER A 79 -29.98 -11.55 -7.52
CA SER A 79 -29.76 -13.00 -7.64
C SER A 79 -29.07 -13.61 -6.42
N ASP A 80 -28.07 -12.92 -5.86
CA ASP A 80 -27.34 -13.41 -4.70
C ASP A 80 -28.28 -13.54 -3.48
N ALA A 81 -29.12 -12.51 -3.29
CA ALA A 81 -30.14 -12.52 -2.24
C ALA A 81 -31.24 -13.57 -2.46
N TYR A 82 -31.64 -13.76 -3.71
CA TYR A 82 -32.61 -14.80 -4.07
C TYR A 82 -32.08 -16.20 -3.74
N GLU A 83 -30.87 -16.53 -4.15
CA GLU A 83 -30.27 -17.82 -3.89
C GLU A 83 -30.08 -18.10 -2.39
N GLU A 84 -29.73 -17.08 -1.61
CA GLU A 84 -29.59 -17.21 -0.17
C GLU A 84 -30.96 -17.43 0.49
N LEU A 85 -31.96 -16.63 0.12
CA LEU A 85 -33.32 -16.72 0.63
C LEU A 85 -33.98 -18.07 0.28
N ARG A 86 -33.73 -18.56 -0.93
CA ARG A 86 -34.30 -19.84 -1.41
C ARG A 86 -33.84 -21.04 -0.58
N LYS A 87 -32.67 -20.97 0.03
CA LYS A 87 -32.16 -22.04 0.90
C LYS A 87 -32.94 -22.14 2.23
N SER A 88 -33.44 -21.02 2.75
CA SER A 88 -34.14 -20.94 4.02
C SER A 88 -35.66 -20.88 3.85
N ASP A 89 -36.18 -20.13 2.89
CA ASP A 89 -37.63 -19.94 2.60
C ASP A 89 -37.85 -19.77 1.09
N PRO A 90 -38.12 -20.88 0.36
CA PRO A 90 -38.38 -20.84 -1.08
C PRO A 90 -39.57 -19.93 -1.47
N GLN A 91 -40.62 -19.90 -0.66
CA GLN A 91 -41.79 -19.10 -0.96
C GLN A 91 -41.51 -17.60 -0.79
N ALA A 92 -40.74 -17.21 0.23
CA ALA A 92 -40.32 -15.84 0.39
C ALA A 92 -39.35 -15.42 -0.75
N ALA A 93 -38.49 -16.34 -1.20
CA ALA A 93 -37.65 -16.09 -2.36
C ALA A 93 -38.41 -15.77 -3.63
N ASP A 94 -39.43 -16.56 -3.92
CA ASP A 94 -40.29 -16.33 -5.11
C ASP A 94 -41.04 -14.99 -5.02
N ARG A 95 -41.61 -14.66 -3.85
CA ARG A 95 -42.22 -13.36 -3.60
C ARG A 95 -41.23 -12.20 -3.75
N TYR A 96 -40.02 -12.37 -3.20
CA TYR A 96 -38.95 -11.40 -3.34
C TYR A 96 -38.60 -11.18 -4.81
N TRP A 97 -38.38 -12.25 -5.56
CA TRP A 97 -37.98 -12.18 -6.96
C TRP A 97 -39.08 -11.52 -7.83
N ALA A 98 -40.32 -11.88 -7.62
CA ALA A 98 -41.48 -11.23 -8.29
C ALA A 98 -41.50 -9.71 -8.00
N ASN A 99 -41.21 -9.29 -6.78
CA ASN A 99 -41.16 -7.88 -6.42
C ASN A 99 -39.99 -7.15 -7.10
N ILE A 100 -38.79 -7.79 -7.21
CA ILE A 100 -37.63 -7.25 -7.94
C ILE A 100 -37.99 -7.06 -9.43
N GLN A 101 -38.57 -8.08 -10.09
CA GLN A 101 -38.95 -8.01 -11.49
C GLN A 101 -39.94 -6.89 -11.76
N ASN A 102 -40.91 -6.71 -10.85
CA ASN A 102 -41.92 -5.66 -10.93
C ASN A 102 -41.47 -4.30 -10.40
N ARG A 103 -40.16 -4.12 -10.09
CA ARG A 103 -39.56 -2.90 -9.55
C ARG A 103 -40.21 -2.39 -8.25
N ARG A 104 -40.80 -3.30 -7.46
CA ARG A 104 -41.43 -3.02 -6.15
C ARG A 104 -40.39 -3.16 -5.04
N PHE A 105 -39.34 -2.36 -5.09
CA PHE A 105 -38.15 -2.52 -4.24
C PHE A 105 -38.40 -2.47 -2.73
N LYS A 106 -39.29 -1.58 -2.27
CA LYS A 106 -39.73 -1.56 -0.86
C LYS A 106 -40.40 -2.86 -0.40
N ARG A 107 -41.18 -3.51 -1.28
CA ARG A 107 -41.79 -4.81 -0.95
C ARG A 107 -40.76 -5.93 -0.97
N ALA A 108 -39.83 -5.90 -1.91
CA ALA A 108 -38.70 -6.83 -1.92
C ALA A 108 -37.84 -6.71 -0.64
N GLU A 109 -37.56 -5.49 -0.19
CA GLU A 109 -36.85 -5.21 1.06
C GLU A 109 -37.59 -5.79 2.27
N ASN A 110 -38.90 -5.60 2.36
CA ASN A 110 -39.73 -6.16 3.44
C ASN A 110 -39.71 -7.70 3.44
N ASN A 111 -39.76 -8.35 2.27
CA ASN A 111 -39.65 -9.81 2.18
C ASN A 111 -38.31 -10.30 2.74
N LEU A 112 -37.18 -9.62 2.49
CA LEU A 112 -35.90 -9.97 3.02
C LEU A 112 -35.81 -9.77 4.55
N ARG A 113 -36.32 -8.65 5.05
CA ARG A 113 -36.34 -8.35 6.50
C ARG A 113 -37.16 -9.37 7.30
N GLN A 114 -38.25 -9.89 6.73
CA GLN A 114 -39.10 -10.88 7.39
C GLN A 114 -38.50 -12.29 7.41
N SER A 115 -37.53 -12.57 6.55
CA SER A 115 -36.98 -13.92 6.38
C SER A 115 -35.88 -14.29 7.37
N SER A 116 -35.64 -13.53 8.43
CA SER A 116 -34.66 -13.79 9.51
C SER A 116 -33.22 -14.12 9.08
N SER A 117 -32.84 -13.90 7.84
CA SER A 117 -31.58 -14.34 7.26
C SER A 117 -30.41 -13.33 7.39
N GLY A 118 -30.39 -12.50 8.45
CA GLY A 118 -29.30 -11.53 8.67
C GLY A 118 -29.30 -10.32 7.73
N TRP A 119 -30.45 -10.05 7.09
CA TRP A 119 -30.62 -8.95 6.15
C TRP A 119 -31.40 -7.76 6.76
N ASN A 120 -31.27 -7.53 8.07
CA ASN A 120 -32.11 -6.61 8.82
C ASN A 120 -31.98 -5.13 8.44
N ASP A 121 -30.80 -4.72 7.93
CA ASP A 121 -30.50 -3.31 7.63
C ASP A 121 -30.31 -3.05 6.13
N LEU A 122 -31.07 -3.72 5.30
CA LEU A 122 -30.85 -3.75 3.87
C LEU A 122 -31.65 -2.71 3.12
N ALA A 123 -30.98 -1.95 2.27
CA ALA A 123 -31.59 -1.10 1.27
C ALA A 123 -31.55 -1.77 -0.10
N VAL A 124 -32.68 -1.79 -0.83
CA VAL A 124 -32.74 -2.25 -2.21
C VAL A 124 -32.84 -1.04 -3.13
N GLY A 125 -31.88 -0.87 -4.05
CA GLY A 125 -31.91 0.29 -4.93
C GLY A 125 -30.66 0.53 -5.75
N ARG A 126 -30.40 1.80 -6.02
CA ARG A 126 -29.17 2.24 -6.70
C ARG A 126 -27.98 2.10 -5.76
N LEU A 127 -26.83 1.78 -6.32
CA LEU A 127 -25.56 1.69 -5.57
C LEU A 127 -25.25 3.03 -4.87
N ASP A 128 -25.08 2.98 -3.54
CA ASP A 128 -24.62 4.12 -2.74
C ASP A 128 -23.15 3.91 -2.33
N PRO A 129 -22.19 4.63 -2.94
CA PRO A 129 -20.77 4.49 -2.62
C PRO A 129 -20.43 4.77 -1.16
N ASN A 130 -21.24 5.53 -0.42
CA ASN A 130 -20.99 5.87 0.99
C ASN A 130 -21.09 4.65 1.92
N LEU A 131 -21.85 3.63 1.52
CA LEU A 131 -21.93 2.37 2.26
C LEU A 131 -20.65 1.54 2.19
N HIS A 132 -19.82 1.77 1.18
CA HIS A 132 -18.51 1.17 1.04
C HIS A 132 -17.44 2.09 1.64
N GLN A 133 -17.43 2.22 2.97
CA GLN A 133 -16.43 3.01 3.67
C GLN A 133 -15.13 2.21 3.83
N TRP A 134 -14.04 2.77 3.37
CA TRP A 134 -12.69 2.24 3.59
C TRP A 134 -12.32 2.45 5.07
N GLY A 135 -11.87 1.40 5.74
CA GLY A 135 -11.32 1.49 7.10
C GLY A 135 -12.18 0.95 8.23
N GLN A 136 -13.39 0.46 7.97
CA GLN A 136 -14.15 -0.28 8.97
C GLN A 136 -13.87 -1.79 8.87
N LEU A 137 -12.62 -2.18 9.05
CA LEU A 137 -12.25 -3.58 9.23
C LEU A 137 -12.86 -4.07 10.56
N GLY A 138 -13.76 -5.05 10.47
CA GLY A 138 -14.33 -5.72 11.64
C GLY A 138 -15.73 -5.26 12.08
N ALA A 139 -16.27 -4.17 11.56
CA ALA A 139 -17.70 -3.87 11.72
C ALA A 139 -18.54 -4.61 10.69
N GLU A 140 -19.71 -5.10 11.06
CA GLU A 140 -20.70 -5.57 10.09
C GLU A 140 -21.04 -4.43 9.13
N LYS A 141 -20.61 -4.57 7.89
CA LYS A 141 -20.88 -3.57 6.86
C LYS A 141 -22.35 -3.66 6.51
N PRO A 142 -23.08 -2.51 6.40
CA PRO A 142 -24.44 -2.52 5.91
C PRO A 142 -24.44 -3.13 4.50
N LYS A 143 -25.31 -4.10 4.29
CA LYS A 143 -25.48 -4.72 2.97
C LYS A 143 -26.51 -3.95 2.16
N GLN A 144 -26.25 -3.75 0.88
CA GLN A 144 -27.19 -3.16 -0.06
C GLN A 144 -27.41 -4.12 -1.24
N ILE A 145 -28.65 -4.30 -1.65
CA ILE A 145 -28.96 -4.98 -2.91
C ILE A 145 -29.00 -3.94 -4.04
N VAL A 146 -28.02 -4.05 -4.92
CA VAL A 146 -27.88 -3.16 -6.07
C VAL A 146 -28.64 -3.73 -7.26
N THR A 147 -29.66 -3.02 -7.71
CA THR A 147 -30.56 -3.46 -8.80
C THR A 147 -29.91 -3.43 -10.18
N SER A 148 -28.73 -2.79 -10.32
CA SER A 148 -27.97 -2.71 -11.57
C SER A 148 -26.63 -3.43 -11.45
N PRO A 149 -26.46 -4.65 -12.01
CA PRO A 149 -25.18 -5.36 -12.07
C PRO A 149 -24.07 -4.50 -12.70
N LYS A 150 -24.41 -3.81 -13.79
CA LYS A 150 -23.46 -2.91 -14.48
C LYS A 150 -22.96 -1.77 -13.59
N ALA A 151 -23.80 -1.23 -12.70
CA ALA A 151 -23.38 -0.20 -11.75
C ALA A 151 -22.37 -0.77 -10.75
N ARG A 152 -22.58 -1.99 -10.22
CA ARG A 152 -21.64 -2.69 -9.34
C ARG A 152 -20.32 -2.95 -10.05
N GLU A 153 -20.34 -3.51 -11.23
CA GLU A 153 -19.11 -3.77 -12.03
C GLU A 153 -18.33 -2.49 -12.31
N THR A 154 -19.02 -1.43 -12.72
CA THR A 154 -18.37 -0.12 -12.95
C THR A 154 -17.73 0.42 -11.69
N TYR A 155 -18.38 0.26 -10.53
CA TYR A 155 -17.84 0.68 -9.25
C TYR A 155 -16.62 -0.17 -8.87
N ILE A 156 -16.69 -1.49 -9.01
CA ILE A 156 -15.55 -2.40 -8.80
C ILE A 156 -14.37 -1.95 -9.65
N ALA A 157 -14.55 -1.77 -10.94
CA ALA A 157 -13.48 -1.34 -11.85
C ALA A 157 -12.89 0.02 -11.47
N LYS A 158 -13.72 0.96 -10.98
CA LYS A 158 -13.27 2.27 -10.47
C LYS A 158 -12.37 2.11 -9.24
N ILE A 159 -12.76 1.28 -8.28
CA ILE A 159 -12.00 1.09 -7.04
C ILE A 159 -10.73 0.25 -7.29
N GLN A 160 -10.79 -0.76 -8.15
CA GLN A 160 -9.62 -1.56 -8.54
C GLN A 160 -8.48 -0.70 -9.14
N LYS A 161 -8.80 0.41 -9.79
CA LYS A 161 -7.78 1.39 -10.24
C LYS A 161 -6.94 1.96 -9.09
N ARG A 162 -7.43 1.90 -7.84
CA ARG A 162 -6.70 2.36 -6.65
C ARG A 162 -5.76 1.29 -6.07
N VAL A 163 -5.81 0.04 -6.55
CA VAL A 163 -4.87 -1.00 -6.12
C VAL A 163 -3.44 -0.53 -6.38
N GLY A 164 -2.62 -0.57 -5.33
CA GLY A 164 -1.26 -0.04 -5.34
C GLY A 164 -1.11 1.41 -4.89
N PHE A 165 -2.19 2.10 -4.48
CA PHE A 165 -2.11 3.49 -4.02
C PHE A 165 -1.18 3.65 -2.81
N ALA A 166 -1.25 2.75 -1.81
CA ALA A 166 -0.36 2.75 -0.66
C ALA A 166 1.11 2.48 -1.04
N LYS A 167 1.35 1.62 -2.04
CA LYS A 167 2.69 1.42 -2.62
C LYS A 167 3.19 2.69 -3.30
N GLY A 168 2.32 3.38 -4.04
CA GLY A 168 2.61 4.65 -4.69
C GLY A 168 3.04 5.72 -3.70
N SER A 169 2.45 5.75 -2.51
CA SER A 169 2.81 6.66 -1.44
C SER A 169 4.27 6.45 -0.98
N TRP A 170 4.71 5.21 -0.72
CA TRP A 170 6.10 4.91 -0.41
C TRP A 170 7.06 5.29 -1.55
N ILE A 171 6.69 4.99 -2.80
CA ILE A 171 7.49 5.35 -3.98
C ILE A 171 7.60 6.86 -4.11
N ASN A 172 6.53 7.62 -3.85
CA ASN A 172 6.56 9.08 -3.88
C ASN A 172 7.44 9.65 -2.76
N ALA A 173 7.42 9.04 -1.55
CA ALA A 173 8.36 9.38 -0.49
C ALA A 173 9.82 9.19 -0.95
N GLY A 174 10.14 8.09 -1.65
CA GLY A 174 11.45 7.89 -2.24
C GLY A 174 11.80 8.92 -3.33
N LYS A 175 10.83 9.30 -4.17
CA LYS A 175 11.02 10.31 -5.22
C LYS A 175 11.31 11.70 -4.65
N SER A 176 10.72 12.06 -3.50
CA SER A 176 10.93 13.36 -2.87
C SER A 176 12.38 13.57 -2.37
N ILE A 177 13.16 12.49 -2.24
CA ILE A 177 14.61 12.55 -1.95
C ILE A 177 15.39 13.10 -3.16
N GLY A 178 14.80 13.02 -4.36
CA GLY A 178 15.45 13.28 -5.64
C GLY A 178 16.17 12.07 -6.23
N GLY A 179 16.45 12.10 -7.52
CA GLY A 179 17.09 11.03 -8.26
C GLY A 179 16.13 9.92 -8.72
N ARG A 180 16.69 8.90 -9.39
CA ARG A 180 15.91 7.83 -10.01
C ARG A 180 15.54 6.73 -9.02
N ILE A 181 14.28 6.34 -8.96
CA ILE A 181 13.80 5.14 -8.28
C ILE A 181 13.96 3.94 -9.23
N ARG A 182 14.67 2.90 -8.78
CA ARG A 182 14.87 1.65 -9.53
C ARG A 182 14.07 0.52 -8.89
N GLY A 183 13.54 -0.41 -9.71
CA GLY A 183 12.84 -1.60 -9.21
C GLY A 183 11.37 -1.39 -8.83
N ALA A 184 10.83 -0.17 -9.01
CA ALA A 184 9.41 0.08 -8.87
C ALA A 184 8.67 -0.22 -10.20
N VAL A 185 7.47 -0.80 -10.09
CA VAL A 185 6.65 -1.18 -11.25
C VAL A 185 5.61 -0.12 -11.62
N GLN A 186 5.17 -0.15 -12.88
CA GLN A 186 4.28 0.87 -13.42
C GLN A 186 2.95 0.96 -12.66
N TRP A 187 2.32 -0.17 -12.31
CA TRP A 187 1.03 -0.16 -11.62
C TRP A 187 1.06 0.44 -10.20
N ALA A 188 2.26 0.51 -9.57
CA ALA A 188 2.45 1.21 -8.31
C ALA A 188 2.87 2.68 -8.54
N THR A 189 3.71 2.95 -9.56
CA THR A 189 4.22 4.31 -9.85
C THR A 189 3.20 5.22 -10.52
N ARG A 190 2.11 4.67 -11.06
CA ARG A 190 1.01 5.44 -11.68
C ARG A 190 0.28 6.36 -10.69
N HIS A 191 0.36 6.06 -9.39
CA HIS A 191 -0.32 6.80 -8.32
C HIS A 191 0.48 8.04 -7.89
N LYS A 192 0.66 8.99 -8.80
CA LYS A 192 1.45 10.21 -8.57
C LYS A 192 0.91 11.09 -7.43
N GLN A 193 -0.39 11.02 -7.15
CA GLN A 193 -1.06 11.81 -6.10
C GLN A 193 -1.06 11.13 -4.72
N ALA A 194 -0.52 9.90 -4.61
CA ALA A 194 -0.46 9.22 -3.32
C ALA A 194 0.46 9.99 -2.34
N PRO A 195 -0.03 10.34 -1.13
CA PRO A 195 0.66 11.27 -0.22
C PRO A 195 1.83 10.60 0.48
N GLY A 196 3.03 10.75 -0.06
CA GLY A 196 4.28 10.26 0.52
C GLY A 196 5.36 11.32 0.46
N ASN A 197 6.16 11.46 1.51
CA ASN A 197 7.24 12.43 1.60
C ASN A 197 8.46 11.87 2.31
N ALA A 198 9.60 12.54 2.16
CA ALA A 198 10.82 12.25 2.92
C ALA A 198 11.32 13.50 3.63
N VAL A 199 11.79 13.31 4.86
CA VAL A 199 12.51 14.33 5.62
C VAL A 199 13.98 13.96 5.65
N ILE A 200 14.83 14.84 5.13
CA ILE A 200 16.27 14.66 5.02
C ILE A 200 16.93 15.53 6.09
N LYS A 201 17.72 14.90 6.97
CA LYS A 201 18.61 15.61 7.88
C LYS A 201 20.04 15.45 7.35
N THR A 202 20.70 16.57 7.14
CA THR A 202 22.12 16.66 6.75
C THR A 202 22.95 16.96 7.99
N GLY A 203 24.27 16.90 7.88
CA GLY A 203 25.14 17.19 9.02
C GLY A 203 25.79 15.92 9.59
N ASP A 204 26.24 15.95 10.85
CA ASP A 204 27.05 14.87 11.46
C ASP A 204 26.31 13.54 11.59
N LYS A 205 24.98 13.59 11.63
CA LYS A 205 24.10 12.41 11.64
C LYS A 205 23.15 12.48 10.45
N ALA A 206 23.70 12.22 9.24
CA ALA A 206 22.88 12.18 8.05
C ALA A 206 21.79 11.10 8.19
N SER A 207 20.52 11.48 8.04
CA SER A 207 19.41 10.56 8.10
C SER A 207 18.30 10.93 7.10
N VAL A 208 17.56 9.92 6.68
CA VAL A 208 16.35 10.10 5.85
C VAL A 208 15.19 9.40 6.52
N THR A 209 14.12 10.12 6.74
CA THR A 209 12.86 9.60 7.25
C THR A 209 11.84 9.58 6.13
N LEU A 210 11.33 8.39 5.77
CA LEU A 210 10.24 8.23 4.81
C LEU A 210 8.91 8.26 5.56
N VAL A 211 7.95 9.03 5.06
CA VAL A 211 6.64 9.19 5.68
C VAL A 211 5.56 8.81 4.67
N ASN A 212 4.70 7.88 5.04
CA ASN A 212 3.45 7.59 4.36
C ASN A 212 2.31 8.23 5.14
N LYS A 213 1.48 9.04 4.48
CA LYS A 213 0.43 9.85 5.13
C LYS A 213 -0.97 9.33 4.83
N LEU A 214 -1.11 8.06 4.48
CA LEU A 214 -2.42 7.46 4.26
C LEU A 214 -3.04 7.02 5.58
N ASP A 215 -4.29 7.36 5.81
CA ASP A 215 -5.02 7.09 7.06
C ASP A 215 -5.19 5.59 7.34
N TYR A 216 -5.12 4.75 6.31
CA TYR A 216 -5.25 3.29 6.39
C TYR A 216 -3.92 2.54 6.18
N ILE A 217 -2.78 3.21 6.35
CA ILE A 217 -1.48 2.61 6.03
C ILE A 217 -1.14 1.44 6.94
N ASP A 218 -1.58 1.45 8.18
CA ASP A 218 -1.41 0.40 9.18
C ASP A 218 -2.19 -0.89 8.82
N ASP A 219 -3.31 -0.78 8.12
CA ASP A 219 -4.09 -1.92 7.64
C ASP A 219 -3.35 -2.72 6.55
N VAL A 220 -2.53 -2.04 5.77
CA VAL A 220 -1.84 -2.63 4.59
C VAL A 220 -0.34 -2.78 4.77
N THR A 221 0.24 -2.15 5.80
CA THR A 221 1.68 -2.18 6.11
C THR A 221 1.87 -2.42 7.60
N THR A 222 2.29 -3.62 7.99
CA THR A 222 2.50 -3.97 9.40
C THR A 222 3.88 -3.54 9.89
N TYR A 223 4.04 -3.39 11.22
CA TYR A 223 5.35 -3.13 11.85
C TYR A 223 6.40 -4.16 11.43
N LYS A 224 6.03 -5.44 11.35
CA LYS A 224 6.94 -6.52 10.90
C LYS A 224 7.46 -6.28 9.49
N THR A 225 6.60 -5.83 8.56
CA THR A 225 7.02 -5.55 7.18
C THR A 225 7.93 -4.32 7.08
N VAL A 226 7.71 -3.32 7.93
CA VAL A 226 8.58 -2.14 8.03
C VAL A 226 9.95 -2.52 8.59
N SER A 227 10.00 -3.30 9.67
CA SER A 227 11.25 -3.78 10.27
C SER A 227 12.09 -4.58 9.27
N LEU A 228 11.46 -5.52 8.54
CA LEU A 228 12.15 -6.31 7.53
C LEU A 228 12.75 -5.42 6.42
N ALA A 229 11.99 -4.45 5.93
CA ALA A 229 12.48 -3.52 4.91
C ALA A 229 13.66 -2.66 5.42
N LEU A 230 13.62 -2.23 6.68
CA LEU A 230 14.71 -1.49 7.34
C LEU A 230 15.97 -2.35 7.51
N GLU A 231 15.83 -3.60 7.92
CA GLU A 231 16.96 -4.54 8.05
C GLU A 231 17.68 -4.75 6.71
N VAL A 232 16.92 -4.97 5.64
CA VAL A 232 17.45 -5.10 4.27
C VAL A 232 18.18 -3.83 3.84
N ALA A 233 17.59 -2.66 4.08
CA ALA A 233 18.23 -1.37 3.73
C ALA A 233 19.48 -1.09 4.56
N ALA A 234 19.46 -1.37 5.87
CA ALA A 234 20.61 -1.24 6.76
C ALA A 234 21.74 -2.18 6.34
N GLY A 235 21.44 -3.41 5.96
CA GLY A 235 22.42 -4.37 5.43
C GLY A 235 23.08 -3.87 4.13
N ARG A 236 22.30 -3.30 3.21
CA ARG A 236 22.83 -2.68 1.99
C ARG A 236 23.71 -1.46 2.29
N LEU A 237 23.29 -0.59 3.18
CA LEU A 237 24.05 0.58 3.60
C LEU A 237 25.41 0.16 4.20
N ARG A 238 25.43 -0.82 5.11
CA ARG A 238 26.67 -1.36 5.69
C ARG A 238 27.62 -1.88 4.60
N LYS A 239 27.12 -2.64 3.62
CA LYS A 239 27.94 -3.14 2.49
C LYS A 239 28.48 -1.99 1.63
N ALA A 240 27.66 -0.99 1.33
CA ALA A 240 28.07 0.18 0.55
C ALA A 240 29.18 0.98 1.27
N LEU A 241 29.04 1.17 2.59
CA LEU A 241 30.03 1.81 3.44
C LEU A 241 31.34 1.01 3.48
N ALA A 242 31.27 -0.31 3.73
CA ALA A 242 32.45 -1.18 3.76
C ALA A 242 33.19 -1.18 2.41
N THR A 243 32.44 -1.21 1.29
CA THR A 243 33.04 -1.12 -0.05
C THR A 243 33.73 0.22 -0.29
N SER A 244 33.16 1.31 0.19
CA SER A 244 33.74 2.64 0.09
C SER A 244 35.05 2.75 0.92
N LEU A 245 35.05 2.19 2.12
CA LEU A 245 36.24 2.15 2.99
C LEU A 245 37.38 1.32 2.35
N ARG A 246 37.10 0.14 1.80
CA ARG A 246 38.11 -0.67 1.09
C ARG A 246 38.74 0.11 -0.07
N LYS A 247 37.92 0.80 -0.87
CA LYS A 247 38.44 1.63 -1.98
C LYS A 247 39.36 2.75 -1.52
N ILE A 248 39.11 3.34 -0.33
CA ILE A 248 40.03 4.33 0.25
C ILE A 248 41.36 3.67 0.60
N ASN A 249 41.29 2.57 1.35
CA ASN A 249 42.50 1.85 1.80
C ASN A 249 43.35 1.43 0.61
N ASP A 250 42.74 0.81 -0.42
CA ASP A 250 43.44 0.39 -1.64
C ASP A 250 44.12 1.55 -2.36
N ARG A 251 43.47 2.72 -2.45
CA ARG A 251 44.02 3.92 -3.08
C ARG A 251 45.17 4.51 -2.24
N THR A 252 45.02 4.50 -0.93
CA THR A 252 46.08 4.99 -0.01
C THR A 252 47.32 4.11 -0.09
N ASN A 253 47.15 2.78 -0.07
CA ASN A 253 48.27 1.82 -0.19
C ASN A 253 48.97 1.96 -1.55
N ARG A 254 48.23 2.12 -2.65
CA ARG A 254 48.86 2.37 -3.97
C ARG A 254 49.63 3.71 -4.03
N ALA A 255 49.13 4.73 -3.35
CA ALA A 255 49.81 6.03 -3.30
C ALA A 255 51.10 5.97 -2.46
N LEU A 256 51.11 5.19 -1.36
CA LEU A 256 52.28 4.96 -0.55
C LEU A 256 53.33 4.09 -1.26
N GLY A 257 52.89 3.02 -1.94
CA GLY A 257 53.80 2.17 -2.73
C GLY A 257 54.46 2.90 -3.91
N ARG A 258 53.82 3.90 -4.51
CA ARG A 258 54.42 4.74 -5.57
C ARG A 258 55.39 5.81 -5.06
N ARG A 259 55.41 6.11 -3.74
CA ARG A 259 56.38 7.03 -3.13
C ARG A 259 57.64 6.31 -2.61
N ALA A 260 57.58 4.97 -2.55
CA ALA A 260 58.65 4.12 -2.10
C ALA A 260 59.46 3.47 -3.23
N SER A 261 59.03 3.66 -4.46
CA SER A 261 59.72 3.31 -5.72
C SER A 261 60.22 4.58 -6.42
#